data_0b8dc56bc40ec34f0ed7e89a2c36fc73
#
_entry.id   0b8dc56bc40ec34f0ed7e89a2c36fc73
#
_cell.length_a   1.000
_cell.length_b   1.000
_cell.length_c   1.000
_cell.angle_alpha   90.00
_cell.angle_beta   90.00
_cell.angle_gamma   90.00
#
_symmetry.space_group_name_H-M   'P 1'
#
loop_
_entity.id
_entity.type
_entity.pdbx_description
1 polymer ?
#
loop_
_entity_poly.entity_id
_entity_poly.type
_entity_poly.pdbx_seq_one_letter_code
_entity_poly.pdbx_strand_id
1 'polypeptide(L)'
;KDGVEENMTVIGNEGLVGHVISVTDTTAKVQTIIDTASSVSCSMSTTKDSIVCKGTLDEKSSLKAMYIPTDANIIQGDSIETSGLGGIYPKGIHIGTVKKVTNTQNMTDRYALVETAVDFDKLDTVLVITNK
;
A
#
# COMPACT_ATOMS: atom_id res chain seq x y z
N LYS A 1 4.87 -17.88 15.48
CA LYS A 1 4.14 -18.27 16.65
C LYS A 1 2.65 -18.08 16.43
N ASP A 2 1.82 -18.96 16.91
CA ASP A 2 0.38 -18.89 16.76
C ASP A 2 -0.05 -18.86 15.28
N GLY A 3 0.75 -19.50 14.42
CA GLY A 3 0.44 -19.57 12.99
C GLY A 3 0.90 -18.38 12.18
N VAL A 4 1.62 -17.43 12.77
CA VAL A 4 2.14 -16.27 12.03
C VAL A 4 3.43 -16.66 11.31
N GLU A 5 3.49 -16.38 10.03
CA GLU A 5 4.62 -16.70 9.17
C GLU A 5 5.03 -15.50 8.34
N GLU A 6 6.24 -15.56 7.78
CA GLU A 6 6.72 -14.52 6.88
C GLU A 6 5.80 -14.36 5.68
N ASN A 7 5.69 -13.15 5.19
CA ASN A 7 4.87 -12.73 4.06
C ASN A 7 3.36 -12.74 4.33
N MET A 8 2.93 -13.03 5.54
CA MET A 8 1.51 -12.88 5.86
C MET A 8 1.13 -11.41 5.89
N THR A 9 -0.07 -11.12 5.40
CA THR A 9 -0.59 -9.77 5.31
C THR A 9 -1.07 -9.27 6.66
N VAL A 10 -0.75 -8.02 6.98
CA VAL A 10 -1.17 -7.36 8.21
C VAL A 10 -2.11 -6.22 7.85
N ILE A 11 -3.29 -6.21 8.44
CA ILE A 11 -4.28 -5.16 8.20
C ILE A 11 -4.70 -4.50 9.51
N GLY A 12 -5.13 -3.24 9.41
CA GLY A 12 -5.81 -2.53 10.49
C GLY A 12 -7.28 -2.35 10.15
N ASN A 13 -8.00 -1.61 10.98
CA ASN A 13 -9.42 -1.37 10.77
C ASN A 13 -9.70 -0.61 9.47
N GLU A 14 -8.78 0.25 9.05
CA GLU A 14 -8.99 1.11 7.90
C GLU A 14 -8.40 0.57 6.61
N GLY A 15 -7.47 -0.39 6.70
CA GLY A 15 -6.85 -0.91 5.49
C GLY A 15 -5.53 -1.61 5.74
N LEU A 16 -4.71 -1.64 4.69
CA LEU A 16 -3.46 -2.39 4.68
C LEU A 16 -2.39 -1.72 5.54
N VAL A 17 -1.75 -2.51 6.41
CA VAL A 17 -0.61 -2.05 7.22
C VAL A 17 0.71 -2.48 6.60
N GLY A 18 0.83 -3.73 6.20
CA GLY A 18 2.06 -4.25 5.64
C GLY A 18 2.08 -5.77 5.62
N HIS A 19 3.27 -6.33 5.73
CA HIS A 19 3.40 -7.79 5.79
C HIS A 19 4.51 -8.18 6.77
N VAL A 20 4.46 -9.42 7.22
CA VAL A 20 5.43 -9.97 8.18
C VAL A 20 6.73 -10.28 7.43
N ILE A 21 7.85 -9.74 7.92
CA ILE A 21 9.16 -9.96 7.29
C ILE A 21 10.04 -10.91 8.10
N SER A 22 9.79 -11.06 9.39
CA SER A 22 10.51 -12.06 10.20
C SER A 22 9.67 -12.47 11.39
N VAL A 23 9.90 -13.69 11.86
CA VAL A 23 9.15 -14.27 12.95
C VAL A 23 10.13 -14.96 13.89
N THR A 24 9.95 -14.73 15.19
CA THR A 24 10.65 -15.48 16.24
C THR A 24 9.60 -16.22 17.08
N ASP A 25 10.05 -16.95 18.12
CA ASP A 25 9.13 -17.66 19.00
C ASP A 25 8.16 -16.73 19.72
N THR A 26 8.58 -15.49 19.96
CA THR A 26 7.81 -14.55 20.77
C THR A 26 7.41 -13.27 20.04
N THR A 27 8.00 -12.98 18.87
CA THR A 27 7.75 -11.72 18.17
C THR A 27 7.60 -11.93 16.67
N ALA A 28 7.01 -10.93 16.02
CA ALA A 28 6.97 -10.86 14.57
C ALA A 28 7.29 -9.43 14.17
N LYS A 29 8.12 -9.28 13.14
CA LYS A 29 8.49 -7.96 12.61
C LYS A 29 7.69 -7.70 11.34
N VAL A 30 7.09 -6.52 11.27
CA VAL A 30 6.23 -6.13 10.15
C VAL A 30 6.89 -5.00 9.38
N GLN A 31 6.97 -5.16 8.06
CA GLN A 31 7.34 -4.04 7.19
C GLN A 31 6.06 -3.32 6.79
N THR A 32 5.96 -2.05 7.18
CA THR A 32 4.77 -1.25 6.85
C THR A 32 4.85 -0.77 5.41
N ILE A 33 3.70 -0.47 4.82
CA ILE A 33 3.65 -0.01 3.43
C ILE A 33 4.27 1.37 3.25
N ILE A 34 4.43 2.15 4.32
CA ILE A 34 5.09 3.47 4.25
C ILE A 34 6.60 3.39 4.37
N ASP A 35 7.16 2.20 4.63
CA ASP A 35 8.61 1.98 4.62
C ASP A 35 9.16 2.23 3.21
N THR A 36 10.27 2.96 3.10
CA THR A 36 10.85 3.29 1.80
C THR A 36 11.30 2.06 1.02
N ALA A 37 11.52 0.94 1.70
CA ALA A 37 11.84 -0.33 1.03
C ALA A 37 10.60 -1.07 0.56
N SER A 38 9.40 -0.60 0.91
CA SER A 38 8.15 -1.26 0.54
C SER A 38 7.70 -0.85 -0.85
N SER A 39 7.20 -1.82 -1.61
CA SER A 39 6.64 -1.61 -2.93
C SER A 39 5.41 -2.52 -3.05
N VAL A 40 4.24 -1.91 -3.27
CA VAL A 40 2.97 -2.62 -3.28
C VAL A 40 2.33 -2.48 -4.65
N SER A 41 1.97 -3.62 -5.25
CA SER A 41 1.22 -3.62 -6.51
C SER A 41 -0.24 -3.29 -6.22
N CYS A 42 -0.72 -2.23 -6.83
CA CYS A 42 -2.02 -1.65 -6.54
C CYS A 42 -2.85 -1.47 -7.80
N SER A 43 -4.12 -1.19 -7.62
CA SER A 43 -4.98 -0.78 -8.71
C SER A 43 -5.92 0.31 -8.24
N MET A 44 -6.33 1.14 -9.18
CA MET A 44 -7.39 2.12 -8.92
C MET A 44 -8.70 1.37 -8.76
N SER A 45 -9.44 1.68 -7.69
CA SER A 45 -10.67 0.96 -7.41
C SER A 45 -11.74 1.14 -8.49
N THR A 46 -11.79 2.33 -9.10
CA THR A 46 -12.79 2.64 -10.13
C THR A 46 -12.38 2.15 -11.51
N THR A 47 -11.18 2.47 -11.95
CA THR A 47 -10.74 2.23 -13.33
C THR A 47 -9.98 0.93 -13.50
N LYS A 48 -9.51 0.34 -12.38
CA LYS A 48 -8.70 -0.88 -12.37
C LYS A 48 -7.33 -0.73 -13.03
N ASP A 49 -6.88 0.50 -13.24
CA ASP A 49 -5.52 0.74 -13.74
C ASP A 49 -4.48 0.24 -12.72
N SER A 50 -3.46 -0.43 -13.21
CA SER A 50 -2.39 -0.97 -12.37
C SER A 50 -1.34 0.09 -12.08
N ILE A 51 -0.96 0.23 -10.82
CA ILE A 51 0.06 1.16 -10.38
C ILE A 51 0.90 0.50 -9.30
N VAL A 52 2.01 1.14 -8.93
CA VAL A 52 2.86 0.67 -7.84
C VAL A 52 2.95 1.77 -6.80
N CYS A 53 2.65 1.44 -5.54
CA CYS A 53 2.76 2.38 -4.44
C CYS A 53 4.01 2.08 -3.64
N LYS A 54 4.83 3.11 -3.42
CA LYS A 54 6.06 3.00 -2.64
C LYS A 54 5.99 3.90 -1.43
N GLY A 55 6.59 3.46 -0.33
CA GLY A 55 6.73 4.29 0.85
C GLY A 55 7.63 5.48 0.58
N THR A 56 7.34 6.58 1.23
CA THR A 56 8.14 7.81 1.08
C THR A 56 8.39 8.46 2.43
N LEU A 57 9.55 9.09 2.56
CA LEU A 57 9.89 9.88 3.74
C LEU A 57 9.43 11.31 3.62
N ASP A 58 8.98 11.73 2.45
CA ASP A 58 8.64 13.13 2.19
C ASP A 58 7.46 13.60 3.01
N GLU A 59 6.48 12.74 3.21
CA GLU A 59 5.33 13.04 4.02
C GLU A 59 4.96 11.84 4.87
N LYS A 60 4.56 12.14 6.10
CA LYS A 60 4.16 11.13 7.06
C LYS A 60 2.88 10.44 6.59
N SER A 61 2.85 9.11 6.70
CA SER A 61 1.69 8.28 6.34
C SER A 61 1.27 8.47 4.88
N SER A 62 2.24 8.73 4.00
CA SER A 62 1.96 8.91 2.59
C SER A 62 2.72 7.92 1.74
N LEU A 63 2.16 7.63 0.58
CA LEU A 63 2.75 6.77 -0.42
C LEU A 63 2.88 7.54 -1.73
N LYS A 64 3.80 7.07 -2.57
CA LYS A 64 3.98 7.62 -3.91
C LYS A 64 3.56 6.54 -4.91
N ALA A 65 2.50 6.82 -5.66
CA ALA A 65 2.03 5.92 -6.72
C ALA A 65 2.82 6.21 -7.98
N MET A 66 3.43 5.17 -8.53
CA MET A 66 4.34 5.27 -9.67
C MET A 66 3.89 4.33 -10.79
N TYR A 67 4.53 4.47 -11.93
CA TYR A 67 4.25 3.64 -13.12
C TYR A 67 2.79 3.78 -13.55
N ILE A 68 2.28 5.01 -13.44
CA ILE A 68 0.90 5.31 -13.83
C ILE A 68 0.82 5.30 -15.36
N PRO A 69 -0.11 4.52 -15.95
CA PRO A 69 -0.27 4.54 -17.41
C PRO A 69 -0.57 5.96 -17.90
N THR A 70 -0.02 6.32 -19.05
CA THR A 70 -0.16 7.68 -19.59
C THR A 70 -1.61 8.03 -19.91
N ASP A 71 -2.43 7.04 -20.19
CA ASP A 71 -3.85 7.24 -20.50
C ASP A 71 -4.76 7.06 -19.29
N ALA A 72 -4.18 6.79 -18.11
CA ALA A 72 -4.98 6.62 -16.90
C ALA A 72 -5.57 7.94 -16.45
N ASN A 73 -6.85 7.91 -16.11
CA ASN A 73 -7.57 9.09 -15.65
C ASN A 73 -7.64 9.05 -14.11
N ILE A 74 -6.61 9.57 -13.47
CA ILE A 74 -6.49 9.56 -12.02
C ILE A 74 -6.73 10.97 -11.51
N ILE A 75 -7.63 11.09 -10.53
CA ILE A 75 -7.99 12.39 -9.95
C ILE A 75 -7.89 12.30 -8.43
N GLN A 76 -7.79 13.46 -7.80
CA GLN A 76 -7.78 13.57 -6.35
C GLN A 76 -9.05 12.93 -5.77
N GLY A 77 -8.88 12.13 -4.72
CA GLY A 77 -9.98 11.45 -4.07
C GLY A 77 -10.22 10.03 -4.55
N ASP A 78 -9.56 9.61 -5.63
CA ASP A 78 -9.69 8.23 -6.10
C ASP A 78 -9.18 7.25 -5.05
N SER A 79 -9.88 6.13 -4.91
CA SER A 79 -9.53 5.08 -3.96
C SER A 79 -8.56 4.09 -4.61
N ILE A 80 -7.63 3.59 -3.80
CA ILE A 80 -6.60 2.64 -4.24
C ILE A 80 -6.66 1.40 -3.37
N GLU A 81 -6.55 0.24 -4.02
CA GLU A 81 -6.56 -1.05 -3.33
C GLU A 81 -5.46 -1.94 -3.87
N THR A 82 -5.15 -3.04 -3.16
CA THR A 82 -4.17 -4.00 -3.64
C THR A 82 -4.68 -4.68 -4.90
N SER A 83 -3.76 -4.96 -5.83
CA SER A 83 -4.12 -5.59 -7.11
C SER A 83 -4.10 -7.10 -7.07
N GLY A 84 -3.46 -7.68 -6.06
CA GLY A 84 -3.24 -9.12 -6.02
C GLY A 84 -2.03 -9.58 -6.79
N LEU A 85 -1.37 -8.69 -7.49
CA LEU A 85 -0.13 -9.01 -8.21
C LEU A 85 1.05 -8.98 -7.24
N GLY A 86 2.12 -9.67 -7.59
CA GLY A 86 3.34 -9.69 -6.78
C GLY A 86 3.39 -10.77 -5.71
N GLY A 87 2.27 -11.45 -5.43
CA GLY A 87 2.25 -12.64 -4.61
C GLY A 87 2.28 -12.44 -3.10
N ILE A 88 2.38 -11.21 -2.61
CA ILE A 88 2.43 -10.96 -1.17
C ILE A 88 1.05 -10.65 -0.60
N TYR A 89 0.33 -9.73 -1.23
CA TYR A 89 -0.95 -9.26 -0.70
C TYR A 89 -2.13 -9.81 -1.49
N PRO A 90 -3.21 -10.22 -0.80
CA PRO A 90 -4.46 -10.57 -1.49
C PRO A 90 -5.04 -9.36 -2.19
N LYS A 91 -5.83 -9.59 -3.24
CA LYS A 91 -6.47 -8.53 -4.00
C LYS A 91 -7.57 -7.85 -3.18
N GLY A 92 -7.71 -6.54 -3.37
CA GLY A 92 -8.89 -5.82 -2.89
C GLY A 92 -8.78 -5.20 -1.51
N ILE A 93 -7.59 -5.20 -0.91
CA ILE A 93 -7.40 -4.56 0.40
C ILE A 93 -7.22 -3.06 0.19
N HIS A 94 -8.02 -2.26 0.87
CA HIS A 94 -7.96 -0.81 0.76
C HIS A 94 -6.61 -0.27 1.24
N ILE A 95 -6.01 0.61 0.45
CA ILE A 95 -4.71 1.21 0.78
C ILE A 95 -4.86 2.67 1.19
N GLY A 96 -5.62 3.44 0.42
CA GLY A 96 -5.78 4.85 0.69
C GLY A 96 -6.45 5.58 -0.46
N THR A 97 -6.29 6.89 -0.47
CA THR A 97 -6.90 7.74 -1.49
C THR A 97 -5.85 8.65 -2.10
N VAL A 98 -6.06 9.02 -3.35
CA VAL A 98 -5.18 9.95 -4.06
C VAL A 98 -5.34 11.34 -3.45
N LYS A 99 -4.22 11.87 -2.95
CA LYS A 99 -4.16 13.19 -2.32
C LYS A 99 -3.83 14.25 -3.35
N LYS A 100 -2.92 13.95 -4.27
CA LYS A 100 -2.45 14.89 -5.26
C LYS A 100 -1.84 14.14 -6.44
N VAL A 101 -2.16 14.59 -7.65
CA VAL A 101 -1.54 14.06 -8.87
C VAL A 101 -0.53 15.09 -9.37
N THR A 102 0.69 14.64 -9.61
CA THR A 102 1.75 15.50 -10.10
C THR A 102 2.05 15.10 -11.55
N ASN A 103 1.91 16.06 -12.44
CA ASN A 103 2.27 15.88 -13.84
C ASN A 103 3.56 16.62 -14.10
N THR A 104 4.56 15.89 -14.59
CA THR A 104 5.82 16.50 -15.00
C THR A 104 5.71 16.84 -16.49
N GLN A 105 6.72 17.53 -17.03
CA GLN A 105 6.76 17.81 -18.46
C GLN A 105 6.77 16.52 -19.28
N ASN A 106 7.34 15.48 -18.71
CA ASN A 106 7.38 14.16 -19.33
C ASN A 106 6.29 13.30 -18.73
N MET A 107 5.31 12.91 -19.51
CA MET A 107 4.17 12.12 -19.03
C MET A 107 4.57 10.79 -18.44
N THR A 108 5.75 10.27 -18.80
CA THR A 108 6.22 9.00 -18.25
C THR A 108 6.67 9.13 -16.79
N ASP A 109 6.90 10.35 -16.30
CA ASP A 109 7.31 10.61 -14.92
C ASP A 109 6.15 11.00 -14.04
N ARG A 110 4.95 10.78 -14.49
CA ARG A 110 3.73 11.09 -13.76
C ARG A 110 3.65 10.25 -12.48
N TYR A 111 3.30 10.89 -11.38
CA TYR A 111 3.09 10.17 -10.12
C TYR A 111 1.98 10.83 -9.31
N ALA A 112 1.51 10.12 -8.30
CA ALA A 112 0.50 10.63 -7.40
C ALA A 112 0.94 10.42 -5.97
N LEU A 113 0.59 11.35 -5.10
CA LEU A 113 0.73 11.17 -3.66
C LEU A 113 -0.55 10.56 -3.13
N VAL A 114 -0.40 9.55 -2.30
CA VAL A 114 -1.51 8.77 -1.76
C VAL A 114 -1.49 8.89 -0.25
N GLU A 115 -2.61 9.32 0.32
CA GLU A 115 -2.79 9.33 1.76
C GLU A 115 -3.28 7.96 2.19
N THR A 116 -2.55 7.31 3.11
CA THR A 116 -2.94 5.99 3.58
C THR A 116 -4.24 6.06 4.38
N ALA A 117 -5.07 5.02 4.24
CA ALA A 117 -6.29 4.90 5.03
C ALA A 117 -5.97 4.67 6.50
N VAL A 118 -4.86 3.97 6.78
CA VAL A 118 -4.40 3.68 8.12
C VAL A 118 -3.56 4.85 8.63
N ASP A 119 -3.86 5.31 9.85
CA ASP A 119 -3.03 6.31 10.52
C ASP A 119 -1.95 5.56 11.32
N PHE A 120 -0.74 5.54 10.78
CA PHE A 120 0.36 4.77 11.38
C PHE A 120 0.84 5.36 12.70
N ASP A 121 0.51 6.61 13.00
CA ASP A 121 0.86 7.20 14.29
C ASP A 121 -0.05 6.73 15.42
N LYS A 122 -1.25 6.31 15.07
CA LYS A 122 -2.29 5.93 16.04
C LYS A 122 -2.67 4.46 15.91
N LEU A 123 -1.83 3.68 15.25
CA LEU A 123 -2.10 2.29 15.02
C LEU A 123 -2.05 1.53 16.35
N ASP A 124 -3.15 0.90 16.70
CA ASP A 124 -3.33 0.28 18.00
C ASP A 124 -3.50 -1.23 17.87
N THR A 125 -4.42 -1.67 17.06
CA THR A 125 -4.74 -3.08 16.88
C THR A 125 -4.62 -3.46 15.42
N VAL A 126 -3.92 -4.57 15.17
CA VAL A 126 -3.78 -5.09 13.81
C VAL A 126 -4.17 -6.56 13.77
N LEU A 127 -4.56 -7.02 12.60
CA LEU A 127 -4.87 -8.43 12.35
C LEU A 127 -3.91 -8.97 11.30
N VAL A 128 -3.51 -10.21 11.48
CA VAL A 128 -2.68 -10.92 10.51
C VAL A 128 -3.58 -11.89 9.75
N ILE A 129 -3.55 -11.79 8.41
CA ILE A 129 -4.32 -12.69 7.58
C ILE A 129 -3.49 -13.97 7.40
N THR A 130 -3.98 -15.07 7.94
CA THR A 130 -3.26 -16.35 7.90
C THR A 130 -3.67 -17.21 6.71
N ASN A 131 -4.74 -16.87 6.02
CA ASN A 131 -5.20 -17.57 4.81
C ASN A 131 -5.18 -16.59 3.65
N LYS A 132 -4.32 -16.85 2.69
CA LYS A 132 -4.27 -16.03 1.49
C LYS A 132 -5.10 -16.62 0.37
#